data_a380795e3f539e02ae5f9eff5c4e59fb
#
_entry.id   a380795e3f539e02ae5f9eff5c4e59fb
#
_cell.length_a   1.000
_cell.length_b   1.000
_cell.length_c   1.000
_cell.angle_alpha   90.00
_cell.angle_beta   90.00
_cell.angle_gamma   90.00
#
_symmetry.space_group_name_H-M   'P 1'
#
loop_
_entity.id
_entity.type
_entity.pdbx_description
1 polymer ?
#
loop_
_entity_poly.entity_id
_entity_poly.type
_entity_poly.pdbx_seq_one_letter_code
_entity_poly.pdbx_strand_id
1 'polypeptide(L)'
;GTNSPTQFKQRADFIATRIGGLLDLAQARFDGDALFRGAILQRGLVLSWKPDPAGPPLFAEFRGRADFRNVQAGERVEVAGVVFRDTANFDATKWDVPLIFEGVRFTKGARLSGAACPQGADFSNAQFDGPLDLSESTFRTLRLTEKPKLTDGPLELRGATYEHFDGNVDAFLQGFTGANRQVLTRLEKVLRQMGRDDEADQVYLERQNRERAQNWSEGSYGEWCFNALYGTLGNYGVRPYRLLVFSAVLIWLGALVFQMPGAVVRKDWRGMNAPFDAENTTQITRLSRFDALALSICY
;
A
#
# COMPACT_ATOMS: atom_id res chain seq x y z
N GLY A 1 -0.71 -49.88 1.32
CA GLY A 1 -1.80 -49.13 1.91
C GLY A 1 -2.24 -48.05 0.95
N THR A 2 -3.49 -48.04 0.56
CA THR A 2 -4.06 -46.94 -0.25
C THR A 2 -4.01 -45.68 0.56
N ASN A 3 -3.27 -44.66 0.09
CA ASN A 3 -3.21 -43.32 0.67
C ASN A 3 -4.55 -42.58 0.46
N SER A 4 -5.63 -43.08 1.07
CA SER A 4 -6.90 -42.38 1.04
C SER A 4 -6.79 -41.13 1.95
N PRO A 5 -7.20 -39.94 1.49
CA PRO A 5 -7.15 -38.73 2.33
C PRO A 5 -8.03 -38.92 3.58
N THR A 6 -7.57 -38.42 4.72
CA THR A 6 -8.38 -38.40 5.94
C THR A 6 -9.57 -37.46 5.72
N GLN A 7 -10.80 -37.99 5.86
CA GLN A 7 -12.02 -37.23 5.62
C GLN A 7 -12.83 -37.02 6.90
N PHE A 8 -13.08 -35.76 7.23
CA PHE A 8 -13.97 -35.33 8.31
C PHE A 8 -15.32 -34.90 7.68
N LYS A 9 -16.31 -35.82 7.69
CA LYS A 9 -17.61 -35.55 7.06
C LYS A 9 -18.49 -34.56 7.84
N GLN A 10 -18.26 -34.46 9.13
CA GLN A 10 -18.98 -33.58 10.04
C GLN A 10 -18.03 -32.54 10.62
N ARG A 11 -18.54 -31.72 11.53
CA ARG A 11 -17.73 -30.76 12.29
C ARG A 11 -16.59 -31.48 13.01
N ALA A 12 -15.38 -31.00 12.81
CA ALA A 12 -14.19 -31.44 13.54
C ALA A 12 -13.86 -30.41 14.63
N ASP A 13 -13.84 -30.87 15.89
CA ASP A 13 -13.69 -29.97 17.03
C ASP A 13 -12.38 -30.26 17.78
N PHE A 14 -11.45 -29.29 17.70
CA PHE A 14 -10.16 -29.28 18.38
C PHE A 14 -10.05 -28.05 19.29
N ILE A 15 -11.18 -27.48 19.74
CA ILE A 15 -11.19 -26.26 20.56
C ILE A 15 -10.42 -26.51 21.86
N ALA A 16 -9.52 -25.57 22.21
CA ALA A 16 -8.72 -25.55 23.41
C ALA A 16 -7.91 -26.85 23.67
N THR A 17 -7.67 -27.64 22.61
CA THR A 17 -6.84 -28.84 22.72
C THR A 17 -5.37 -28.50 22.87
N ARG A 18 -4.64 -29.35 23.59
CA ARG A 18 -3.17 -29.28 23.64
C ARG A 18 -2.59 -30.51 22.98
N ILE A 19 -1.86 -30.31 21.88
CA ILE A 19 -1.21 -31.35 21.09
C ILE A 19 0.30 -31.24 21.29
N GLY A 20 0.91 -32.21 21.98
CA GLY A 20 2.35 -32.23 22.24
C GLY A 20 3.18 -32.65 21.01
N GLY A 21 2.58 -33.36 20.05
CA GLY A 21 3.19 -33.77 18.81
C GLY A 21 2.92 -32.79 17.67
N LEU A 22 3.41 -33.15 16.48
CA LEU A 22 3.07 -32.46 15.22
C LEU A 22 1.63 -32.85 14.83
N LEU A 23 0.77 -31.85 14.57
CA LEU A 23 -0.53 -32.08 13.97
C LEU A 23 -0.37 -32.09 12.44
N ASP A 24 -0.29 -33.30 11.86
CA ASP A 24 -0.20 -33.50 10.40
C ASP A 24 -1.61 -33.74 9.83
N LEU A 25 -2.14 -32.75 9.14
CA LEU A 25 -3.40 -32.78 8.42
C LEU A 25 -3.18 -32.62 6.90
N ALA A 26 -1.99 -32.98 6.43
CA ALA A 26 -1.71 -32.98 4.99
C ALA A 26 -2.73 -33.89 4.27
N GLN A 27 -3.29 -33.38 3.17
CA GLN A 27 -4.34 -34.05 2.38
C GLN A 27 -5.69 -34.25 3.13
N ALA A 28 -5.85 -33.72 4.34
CA ALA A 28 -7.12 -33.85 5.08
C ALA A 28 -8.23 -33.03 4.40
N ARG A 29 -9.43 -33.63 4.35
CA ARG A 29 -10.61 -32.98 3.82
C ARG A 29 -11.65 -32.79 4.91
N PHE A 30 -12.07 -31.56 5.12
CA PHE A 30 -13.11 -31.17 6.06
C PHE A 30 -14.35 -30.76 5.28
N ASP A 31 -15.40 -31.58 5.31
CA ASP A 31 -16.66 -31.25 4.65
C ASP A 31 -17.54 -30.35 5.53
N GLY A 32 -17.40 -30.43 6.87
CA GLY A 32 -18.00 -29.55 7.86
C GLY A 32 -17.01 -28.52 8.42
N ASP A 33 -17.45 -27.78 9.43
CA ASP A 33 -16.59 -26.79 10.11
C ASP A 33 -15.41 -27.47 10.80
N ALA A 34 -14.22 -26.86 10.72
CA ALA A 34 -13.01 -27.27 11.40
C ALA A 34 -12.61 -26.23 12.44
N LEU A 35 -12.72 -26.57 13.72
CA LEU A 35 -12.59 -25.62 14.82
C LEU A 35 -11.35 -25.94 15.65
N PHE A 36 -10.32 -25.08 15.54
CA PHE A 36 -9.06 -25.17 16.26
C PHE A 36 -8.90 -24.03 17.31
N ARG A 37 -9.95 -23.28 17.59
CA ARG A 37 -9.89 -22.10 18.44
C ARG A 37 -9.22 -22.37 19.77
N GLY A 38 -8.15 -21.60 20.08
CA GLY A 38 -7.41 -21.71 21.34
C GLY A 38 -6.57 -22.99 21.46
N ALA A 39 -6.38 -23.74 20.38
CA ALA A 39 -5.51 -24.92 20.42
C ALA A 39 -4.03 -24.52 20.60
N ILE A 40 -3.29 -25.36 21.33
CA ILE A 40 -1.85 -25.21 21.54
C ILE A 40 -1.15 -26.39 20.86
N LEU A 41 -0.43 -26.10 19.78
CA LEU A 41 0.24 -27.06 18.92
C LEU A 41 1.76 -26.97 19.16
N GLN A 42 2.29 -27.72 20.15
CA GLN A 42 3.66 -27.54 20.60
C GLN A 42 4.70 -27.77 19.51
N ARG A 43 4.58 -28.84 18.73
CA ARG A 43 5.47 -29.15 17.61
C ARG A 43 4.96 -28.64 16.25
N GLY A 44 3.78 -28.01 16.23
CA GLY A 44 3.28 -27.28 15.10
C GLY A 44 2.17 -27.92 14.30
N LEU A 45 1.92 -27.38 13.10
CA LEU A 45 0.80 -27.70 12.23
C LEU A 45 1.30 -27.88 10.80
N VAL A 46 0.90 -28.96 10.16
CA VAL A 46 1.12 -29.20 8.72
C VAL A 46 -0.22 -29.31 8.01
N LEU A 47 -0.49 -28.36 7.14
CA LEU A 47 -1.59 -28.32 6.20
C LEU A 47 -0.97 -28.19 4.81
N SER A 48 -0.56 -29.29 4.21
CA SER A 48 0.15 -29.23 2.93
C SER A 48 -0.36 -30.29 1.95
N TRP A 49 0.09 -30.13 0.72
CA TRP A 49 -0.11 -31.16 -0.29
C TRP A 49 0.99 -32.23 -0.17
N LYS A 50 0.65 -33.46 -0.54
CA LYS A 50 1.65 -34.50 -0.76
C LYS A 50 1.56 -34.97 -2.21
N PRO A 51 2.70 -35.22 -2.88
CA PRO A 51 2.64 -35.80 -4.21
C PRO A 51 1.98 -37.20 -4.14
N ASP A 52 1.02 -37.42 -4.99
CA ASP A 52 0.47 -38.74 -5.20
C ASP A 52 1.17 -39.37 -6.41
N PRO A 53 1.96 -40.45 -6.27
CA PRO A 53 2.64 -41.08 -7.40
C PRO A 53 1.68 -41.72 -8.40
N ALA A 54 0.43 -41.94 -8.02
CA ALA A 54 -0.59 -42.60 -8.84
C ALA A 54 -1.70 -41.68 -9.35
N GLY A 55 -1.71 -40.39 -8.96
CA GLY A 55 -2.78 -39.46 -9.29
C GLY A 55 -2.39 -37.99 -9.22
N PRO A 56 -3.36 -37.08 -9.37
CA PRO A 56 -3.12 -35.66 -9.17
C PRO A 56 -2.78 -35.37 -7.70
N PRO A 57 -1.98 -34.32 -7.42
CA PRO A 57 -1.61 -34.00 -6.06
C PRO A 57 -2.86 -33.75 -5.20
N LEU A 58 -2.89 -34.39 -4.03
CA LEU A 58 -3.99 -34.24 -3.09
C LEU A 58 -3.68 -33.04 -2.17
N PHE A 59 -4.61 -32.10 -2.11
CA PHE A 59 -4.52 -30.89 -1.29
C PHE A 59 -5.38 -31.04 -0.03
N ALA A 60 -4.96 -30.41 1.06
CA ALA A 60 -5.86 -30.21 2.20
C ALA A 60 -7.00 -29.27 1.77
N GLU A 61 -8.25 -29.64 2.07
CA GLU A 61 -9.42 -28.86 1.65
C GLU A 61 -10.36 -28.63 2.84
N PHE A 62 -10.69 -27.35 3.09
CA PHE A 62 -11.69 -26.94 4.06
C PHE A 62 -12.93 -26.44 3.31
N ARG A 63 -14.03 -27.20 3.35
CA ARG A 63 -15.29 -26.81 2.70
C ARG A 63 -16.18 -25.97 3.60
N GLY A 64 -16.19 -26.28 4.89
CA GLY A 64 -16.80 -25.46 5.92
C GLY A 64 -15.84 -24.39 6.45
N ARG A 65 -16.29 -23.64 7.44
CA ARG A 65 -15.49 -22.60 8.09
C ARG A 65 -14.27 -23.20 8.80
N ALA A 66 -13.11 -22.59 8.62
CA ALA A 66 -11.87 -22.95 9.31
C ALA A 66 -11.57 -21.90 10.40
N ASP A 67 -11.70 -22.28 11.67
CA ASP A 67 -11.53 -21.37 12.81
C ASP A 67 -10.25 -21.71 13.58
N PHE A 68 -9.17 -20.93 13.32
CA PHE A 68 -7.88 -21.03 13.98
C PHE A 68 -7.65 -19.91 15.00
N ARG A 69 -8.69 -19.19 15.44
CA ARG A 69 -8.53 -18.07 16.38
C ARG A 69 -7.79 -18.46 17.63
N ASN A 70 -6.85 -17.60 18.07
CA ASN A 70 -6.04 -17.81 19.27
C ASN A 70 -5.23 -19.12 19.26
N VAL A 71 -4.95 -19.70 18.12
CA VAL A 71 -4.04 -20.85 18.01
C VAL A 71 -2.63 -20.39 18.29
N GLN A 72 -1.88 -21.21 19.02
CA GLN A 72 -0.44 -21.04 19.24
C GLN A 72 0.27 -22.26 18.66
N ALA A 73 1.22 -22.02 17.75
CA ALA A 73 2.03 -23.07 17.16
C ALA A 73 3.53 -22.71 17.22
N GLY A 74 4.33 -23.68 17.69
CA GLY A 74 5.72 -23.42 18.04
C GLY A 74 6.73 -23.75 16.94
N GLU A 75 7.03 -25.05 16.74
CA GLU A 75 8.26 -25.44 16.02
C GLU A 75 8.12 -25.45 14.48
N ARG A 76 6.94 -25.80 13.94
CA ARG A 76 6.71 -25.93 12.50
C ARG A 76 5.30 -25.52 12.12
N VAL A 77 5.17 -24.63 11.16
CA VAL A 77 3.89 -24.29 10.53
C VAL A 77 4.06 -24.35 9.01
N GLU A 78 3.30 -25.19 8.36
CA GLU A 78 3.33 -25.34 6.92
C GLU A 78 1.89 -25.32 6.40
N VAL A 79 1.55 -24.31 5.63
CA VAL A 79 0.25 -24.12 5.01
C VAL A 79 0.47 -23.89 3.53
N ALA A 80 0.63 -24.98 2.77
CA ALA A 80 0.96 -24.91 1.35
C ALA A 80 -0.04 -25.67 0.50
N GLY A 81 -0.52 -25.05 -0.58
CA GLY A 81 -1.46 -25.66 -1.53
C GLY A 81 -2.83 -25.96 -0.95
N VAL A 82 -3.23 -25.35 0.15
CA VAL A 82 -4.51 -25.57 0.83
C VAL A 82 -5.64 -24.80 0.15
N VAL A 83 -6.84 -25.37 0.09
CA VAL A 83 -8.02 -24.68 -0.40
C VAL A 83 -9.02 -24.45 0.73
N PHE A 84 -9.24 -23.17 1.07
CA PHE A 84 -10.31 -22.75 1.97
C PHE A 84 -11.51 -22.26 1.15
N ARG A 85 -12.59 -23.06 1.12
CA ARG A 85 -13.81 -22.70 0.36
C ARG A 85 -14.76 -21.80 1.11
N ASP A 86 -14.68 -21.78 2.42
CA ASP A 86 -15.36 -20.82 3.29
C ASP A 86 -14.34 -19.93 3.99
N THR A 87 -14.78 -19.08 4.90
CA THR A 87 -13.90 -18.14 5.65
C THR A 87 -12.86 -18.89 6.46
N ALA A 88 -11.61 -18.45 6.35
CA ALA A 88 -10.51 -18.89 7.18
C ALA A 88 -10.17 -17.81 8.20
N ASN A 89 -10.28 -18.13 9.48
CA ASN A 89 -10.07 -17.17 10.55
C ASN A 89 -8.85 -17.56 11.39
N PHE A 90 -7.82 -16.71 11.35
CA PHE A 90 -6.58 -16.81 12.13
C PHE A 90 -6.41 -15.62 13.09
N ASP A 91 -7.52 -14.97 13.51
CA ASP A 91 -7.44 -13.82 14.41
C ASP A 91 -6.73 -14.17 15.72
N ALA A 92 -5.87 -13.25 16.19
CA ALA A 92 -5.13 -13.35 17.43
C ALA A 92 -4.28 -14.62 17.55
N THR A 93 -3.87 -15.22 16.44
CA THR A 93 -2.94 -16.38 16.43
C THR A 93 -1.53 -15.94 16.77
N LYS A 94 -0.75 -16.86 17.35
CA LYS A 94 0.66 -16.66 17.63
C LYS A 94 1.48 -17.76 16.98
N TRP A 95 2.36 -17.34 16.04
CA TRP A 95 3.22 -18.23 15.28
C TRP A 95 4.69 -17.89 15.59
N ASP A 96 5.37 -18.74 16.34
CA ASP A 96 6.78 -18.51 16.70
C ASP A 96 7.76 -18.84 15.55
N VAL A 97 7.23 -19.31 14.43
CA VAL A 97 7.95 -19.62 13.17
C VAL A 97 7.37 -18.81 12.01
N PRO A 98 8.06 -18.73 10.85
CA PRO A 98 7.50 -18.09 9.67
C PRO A 98 6.18 -18.73 9.25
N LEU A 99 5.17 -17.91 8.99
CA LEU A 99 3.88 -18.34 8.47
C LEU A 99 3.89 -18.26 6.95
N ILE A 100 3.83 -19.41 6.27
CA ILE A 100 3.95 -19.48 4.81
C ILE A 100 2.64 -20.00 4.22
N PHE A 101 2.03 -19.19 3.34
CA PHE A 101 0.80 -19.51 2.61
C PHE A 101 1.06 -19.74 1.12
N GLU A 102 2.06 -20.53 0.79
CA GLU A 102 2.44 -20.77 -0.60
C GLU A 102 1.35 -21.56 -1.35
N GLY A 103 0.83 -20.98 -2.44
CA GLY A 103 -0.17 -21.62 -3.29
C GLY A 103 -1.52 -21.90 -2.62
N VAL A 104 -1.81 -21.23 -1.51
CA VAL A 104 -3.08 -21.33 -0.79
C VAL A 104 -4.17 -20.54 -1.50
N ARG A 105 -5.40 -21.08 -1.56
CA ARG A 105 -6.55 -20.37 -2.09
C ARG A 105 -7.60 -20.11 -1.01
N PHE A 106 -7.97 -18.85 -0.84
CA PHE A 106 -9.01 -18.38 0.07
C PHE A 106 -10.22 -17.87 -0.74
N THR A 107 -11.25 -18.73 -0.86
CA THR A 107 -12.41 -18.43 -1.72
C THR A 107 -13.31 -17.33 -1.13
N LYS A 108 -13.52 -17.31 0.17
CA LYS A 108 -14.31 -16.26 0.86
C LYS A 108 -13.46 -15.30 1.69
N GLY A 109 -12.14 -15.32 1.46
CA GLY A 109 -11.19 -14.44 2.16
C GLY A 109 -10.60 -15.06 3.43
N ALA A 110 -9.69 -14.31 4.04
CA ALA A 110 -8.97 -14.70 5.24
C ALA A 110 -8.89 -13.54 6.25
N ARG A 111 -8.90 -13.89 7.53
CA ARG A 111 -8.74 -12.95 8.64
C ARG A 111 -7.56 -13.36 9.49
N LEU A 112 -6.66 -12.43 9.72
CA LEU A 112 -5.49 -12.56 10.61
C LEU A 112 -5.41 -11.35 11.55
N SER A 113 -6.55 -10.77 11.92
CA SER A 113 -6.57 -9.58 12.77
C SER A 113 -5.92 -9.85 14.13
N GLY A 114 -4.97 -9.00 14.54
CA GLY A 114 -4.22 -9.17 15.79
C GLY A 114 -3.27 -10.38 15.81
N ALA A 115 -2.97 -10.98 14.65
CA ALA A 115 -2.02 -12.09 14.58
C ALA A 115 -0.58 -11.63 14.86
N ALA A 116 0.18 -12.43 15.62
CA ALA A 116 1.59 -12.19 15.91
C ALA A 116 2.48 -13.19 15.19
N CYS A 117 3.24 -12.70 14.20
CA CYS A 117 4.16 -13.48 13.37
C CYS A 117 5.57 -12.85 13.44
N PRO A 118 6.31 -13.02 14.57
CA PRO A 118 7.60 -12.35 14.78
C PRO A 118 8.69 -12.79 13.79
N GLN A 119 8.51 -13.91 13.10
CA GLN A 119 9.42 -14.36 12.03
C GLN A 119 8.96 -13.92 10.64
N GLY A 120 7.74 -13.38 10.52
CA GLY A 120 7.14 -12.90 9.27
C GLY A 120 6.02 -13.77 8.73
N ALA A 121 5.33 -13.24 7.71
CA ALA A 121 4.29 -13.94 6.98
C ALA A 121 4.55 -13.81 5.47
N ASP A 122 4.46 -14.93 4.77
CA ASP A 122 4.64 -15.05 3.34
C ASP A 122 3.34 -15.50 2.68
N PHE A 123 2.78 -14.62 1.88
CA PHE A 123 1.59 -14.86 1.08
C PHE A 123 1.92 -15.05 -0.40
N SER A 124 3.17 -15.40 -0.72
CA SER A 124 3.61 -15.62 -2.09
C SER A 124 2.76 -16.71 -2.74
N ASN A 125 2.28 -16.43 -3.95
CA ASN A 125 1.38 -17.30 -4.70
C ASN A 125 0.06 -17.64 -3.99
N ALA A 126 -0.29 -16.96 -2.88
CA ALA A 126 -1.61 -17.06 -2.30
C ALA A 126 -2.66 -16.37 -3.19
N GLN A 127 -3.83 -16.96 -3.30
CA GLN A 127 -4.95 -16.43 -4.05
C GLN A 127 -6.10 -16.08 -3.11
N PHE A 128 -6.58 -14.84 -3.18
CA PHE A 128 -7.69 -14.35 -2.39
C PHE A 128 -8.84 -13.98 -3.33
N ASP A 129 -9.91 -14.78 -3.31
CA ASP A 129 -11.14 -14.47 -4.04
C ASP A 129 -12.09 -13.60 -3.19
N GLY A 130 -11.73 -13.32 -1.93
CA GLY A 130 -12.43 -12.47 -0.97
C GLY A 130 -11.47 -11.57 -0.17
N PRO A 131 -11.95 -10.84 0.86
CA PRO A 131 -11.16 -9.90 1.62
C PRO A 131 -10.01 -10.56 2.40
N LEU A 132 -8.91 -9.82 2.54
CA LEU A 132 -7.78 -10.15 3.42
C LEU A 132 -7.68 -9.12 4.53
N ASP A 133 -7.96 -9.53 5.77
CA ASP A 133 -7.88 -8.68 6.95
C ASP A 133 -6.62 -9.01 7.75
N LEU A 134 -5.65 -8.09 7.73
CA LEU A 134 -4.39 -8.13 8.48
C LEU A 134 -4.35 -7.04 9.55
N SER A 135 -5.51 -6.49 9.95
CA SER A 135 -5.56 -5.38 10.91
C SER A 135 -4.94 -5.75 12.25
N GLU A 136 -4.29 -4.77 12.90
CA GLU A 136 -3.66 -4.92 14.23
C GLU A 136 -2.61 -6.05 14.35
N SER A 137 -2.19 -6.63 13.21
CA SER A 137 -1.22 -7.73 13.19
C SER A 137 0.22 -7.24 13.26
N THR A 138 1.11 -8.10 13.75
CA THR A 138 2.54 -7.80 13.86
C THR A 138 3.36 -8.81 13.07
N PHE A 139 4.15 -8.33 12.12
CA PHE A 139 5.04 -9.12 11.29
C PHE A 139 6.47 -8.56 11.36
N ARG A 140 7.48 -9.41 11.33
CA ARG A 140 8.83 -8.93 11.03
C ARG A 140 8.94 -8.61 9.54
N THR A 141 8.58 -9.57 8.70
CA THR A 141 8.54 -9.41 7.25
C THR A 141 7.13 -9.70 6.75
N LEU A 142 6.55 -8.80 5.98
CA LEU A 142 5.31 -9.02 5.26
C LEU A 142 5.65 -9.21 3.78
N ARG A 143 5.49 -10.44 3.28
CA ARG A 143 5.67 -10.75 1.87
C ARG A 143 4.32 -10.94 1.20
N LEU A 144 4.03 -10.07 0.23
CA LEU A 144 2.86 -10.15 -0.62
C LEU A 144 3.31 -10.41 -2.06
N THR A 145 2.57 -11.23 -2.79
CA THR A 145 2.90 -11.58 -4.18
C THR A 145 2.98 -10.36 -5.09
N GLU A 146 3.67 -10.51 -6.23
CA GLU A 146 3.71 -9.50 -7.29
C GLU A 146 2.32 -9.13 -7.85
N LYS A 147 1.35 -10.01 -7.69
CA LYS A 147 -0.07 -9.76 -7.99
C LYS A 147 -0.90 -10.52 -6.96
N PRO A 148 -1.18 -9.95 -5.78
CA PRO A 148 -2.26 -10.51 -5.00
C PRO A 148 -3.48 -10.51 -5.93
N LYS A 149 -3.94 -11.69 -6.34
CA LYS A 149 -5.23 -11.82 -7.02
C LYS A 149 -6.32 -11.58 -5.97
N LEU A 150 -6.39 -10.35 -5.49
CA LEU A 150 -7.50 -9.82 -4.73
C LEU A 150 -8.59 -9.55 -5.76
N THR A 151 -9.33 -10.59 -6.15
CA THR A 151 -10.31 -10.46 -7.22
C THR A 151 -11.52 -9.67 -6.77
N ASP A 152 -11.94 -9.78 -5.50
CA ASP A 152 -13.22 -9.21 -5.07
C ASP A 152 -13.25 -8.67 -3.62
N GLY A 153 -12.11 -8.41 -2.97
CA GLY A 153 -12.15 -7.95 -1.58
C GLY A 153 -11.03 -6.99 -1.19
N PRO A 154 -11.30 -6.07 -0.26
CA PRO A 154 -10.29 -5.12 0.22
C PRO A 154 -9.20 -5.82 1.02
N LEU A 155 -7.98 -5.31 0.88
CA LEU A 155 -6.89 -5.56 1.81
C LEU A 155 -7.00 -4.59 2.99
N GLU A 156 -7.20 -5.10 4.21
CA GLU A 156 -7.25 -4.27 5.43
C GLU A 156 -5.95 -4.43 6.22
N LEU A 157 -5.26 -3.31 6.48
CA LEU A 157 -3.97 -3.24 7.18
C LEU A 157 -3.98 -2.21 8.31
N ARG A 158 -5.15 -1.77 8.76
CA ARG A 158 -5.25 -0.78 9.84
C ARG A 158 -4.56 -1.29 11.10
N GLY A 159 -3.64 -0.50 11.66
CA GLY A 159 -2.89 -0.89 12.87
C GLY A 159 -1.83 -1.97 12.66
N ALA A 160 -1.73 -2.55 11.46
CA ALA A 160 -0.70 -3.56 11.17
C ALA A 160 0.71 -2.98 11.30
N THR A 161 1.63 -3.76 11.86
CA THR A 161 3.03 -3.39 12.01
C THR A 161 3.94 -4.40 11.33
N TYR A 162 4.92 -3.92 10.54
CA TYR A 162 5.94 -4.73 9.90
C TYR A 162 7.24 -3.95 9.77
N GLU A 163 8.37 -4.65 9.82
CA GLU A 163 9.71 -4.06 9.70
C GLU A 163 10.22 -4.09 8.26
N HIS A 164 9.86 -5.14 7.52
CA HIS A 164 10.24 -5.32 6.13
C HIS A 164 9.01 -5.60 5.27
N PHE A 165 8.98 -5.01 4.08
CA PHE A 165 7.98 -5.26 3.07
C PHE A 165 8.64 -5.85 1.81
N ASP A 166 8.21 -7.05 1.43
CA ASP A 166 8.68 -7.73 0.23
C ASP A 166 7.49 -7.98 -0.70
N GLY A 167 7.41 -7.18 -1.75
CA GLY A 167 6.30 -7.22 -2.69
C GLY A 167 6.36 -6.09 -3.70
N ASN A 168 5.50 -6.17 -4.71
CA ASN A 168 5.33 -5.14 -5.72
C ASN A 168 4.42 -4.03 -5.17
N VAL A 169 4.96 -2.81 -5.08
CA VAL A 169 4.24 -1.65 -4.53
C VAL A 169 3.06 -1.25 -5.40
N ASP A 170 3.19 -1.31 -6.74
CA ASP A 170 2.08 -1.00 -7.66
C ASP A 170 0.90 -1.95 -7.46
N ALA A 171 1.17 -3.25 -7.37
CA ALA A 171 0.15 -4.26 -7.13
C ALA A 171 -0.51 -4.07 -5.76
N PHE A 172 0.28 -3.72 -4.73
CA PHE A 172 -0.23 -3.39 -3.40
C PHE A 172 -1.18 -2.17 -3.45
N LEU A 173 -0.76 -1.08 -4.08
CA LEU A 173 -1.55 0.15 -4.18
C LEU A 173 -2.86 -0.05 -4.95
N GLN A 174 -2.87 -0.94 -5.96
CA GLN A 174 -4.07 -1.30 -6.72
C GLN A 174 -5.04 -2.16 -5.88
N GLY A 175 -4.51 -3.11 -5.09
CA GLY A 175 -5.32 -3.97 -4.21
C GLY A 175 -5.79 -3.27 -2.93
N PHE A 176 -5.07 -2.22 -2.50
CA PHE A 176 -5.42 -1.44 -1.32
C PHE A 176 -6.35 -0.28 -1.68
N THR A 177 -7.64 -0.49 -1.53
CA THR A 177 -8.68 0.52 -1.86
C THR A 177 -8.96 1.52 -0.74
N GLY A 178 -8.44 1.28 0.47
CA GLY A 178 -8.66 2.13 1.64
C GLY A 178 -7.93 3.47 1.56
N ALA A 179 -8.61 4.56 1.97
CA ALA A 179 -8.01 5.88 2.17
C ALA A 179 -7.22 5.99 3.49
N ASN A 180 -6.79 4.85 4.08
CA ASN A 180 -6.14 4.86 5.38
C ASN A 180 -4.73 5.42 5.28
N ARG A 181 -4.61 6.71 5.65
CA ARG A 181 -3.33 7.45 5.68
C ARG A 181 -2.24 6.74 6.48
N GLN A 182 -2.60 6.08 7.60
CA GLN A 182 -1.62 5.42 8.48
C GLN A 182 -0.93 4.25 7.77
N VAL A 183 -1.67 3.45 7.00
CA VAL A 183 -1.14 2.31 6.25
C VAL A 183 -0.11 2.77 5.22
N LEU A 184 -0.46 3.79 4.41
CA LEU A 184 0.45 4.33 3.39
C LEU A 184 1.67 5.01 4.01
N THR A 185 1.50 5.76 5.12
CA THR A 185 2.63 6.36 5.85
C THR A 185 3.56 5.28 6.42
N ARG A 186 3.01 4.17 6.91
CA ARG A 186 3.82 3.06 7.41
C ARG A 186 4.62 2.41 6.29
N LEU A 187 3.97 2.12 5.17
CA LEU A 187 4.63 1.52 4.00
C LEU A 187 5.74 2.42 3.48
N GLU A 188 5.47 3.72 3.29
CA GLU A 188 6.48 4.71 2.90
C GLU A 188 7.70 4.68 3.83
N LYS A 189 7.47 4.71 5.16
CA LYS A 189 8.55 4.67 6.15
C LYS A 189 9.39 3.40 6.03
N VAL A 190 8.75 2.23 5.90
CA VAL A 190 9.44 0.94 5.78
C VAL A 190 10.25 0.89 4.49
N LEU A 191 9.70 1.33 3.36
CA LEU A 191 10.41 1.36 2.08
C LEU A 191 11.65 2.27 2.14
N ARG A 192 11.55 3.46 2.75
CA ARG A 192 12.73 4.34 2.97
C ARG A 192 13.79 3.69 3.86
N GLN A 193 13.39 2.98 4.92
CA GLN A 193 14.32 2.24 5.77
C GLN A 193 15.02 1.11 5.04
N MET A 194 14.39 0.55 4.01
CA MET A 194 14.96 -0.48 3.14
C MET A 194 15.80 0.09 1.98
N GLY A 195 15.90 1.42 1.83
CA GLY A 195 16.61 2.08 0.72
C GLY A 195 15.85 2.01 -0.62
N ARG A 196 14.54 1.70 -0.61
CA ARG A 196 13.66 1.68 -1.79
C ARG A 196 12.98 3.04 -1.97
N ASP A 197 13.80 4.08 -2.18
CA ASP A 197 13.33 5.48 -2.15
C ASP A 197 12.36 5.81 -3.28
N ASP A 198 12.59 5.31 -4.49
CA ASP A 198 11.69 5.54 -5.63
C ASP A 198 10.27 5.00 -5.37
N GLU A 199 10.18 3.84 -4.76
CA GLU A 199 8.90 3.22 -4.41
C GLU A 199 8.26 3.91 -3.20
N ALA A 200 9.05 4.38 -2.25
CA ALA A 200 8.57 5.19 -1.14
C ALA A 200 7.97 6.51 -1.63
N ASP A 201 8.60 7.15 -2.62
CA ASP A 201 8.10 8.36 -3.26
C ASP A 201 6.79 8.11 -4.01
N GLN A 202 6.66 6.95 -4.66
CA GLN A 202 5.42 6.55 -5.31
C GLN A 202 4.27 6.40 -4.28
N VAL A 203 4.52 5.71 -3.15
CA VAL A 203 3.53 5.58 -2.06
C VAL A 203 3.16 6.95 -1.49
N TYR A 204 4.15 7.83 -1.29
CA TYR A 204 3.91 9.19 -0.84
C TYR A 204 2.99 9.96 -1.79
N LEU A 205 3.26 9.92 -3.10
CA LEU A 205 2.44 10.58 -4.11
C LEU A 205 1.01 10.04 -4.14
N GLU A 206 0.86 8.72 -4.07
CA GLU A 206 -0.46 8.08 -4.04
C GLU A 206 -1.26 8.49 -2.79
N ARG A 207 -0.60 8.57 -1.62
CA ARG A 207 -1.22 9.08 -0.40
C ARG A 207 -1.74 10.50 -0.59
N GLN A 208 -0.91 11.40 -1.13
CA GLN A 208 -1.30 12.79 -1.39
C GLN A 208 -2.49 12.88 -2.38
N ASN A 209 -2.49 12.04 -3.41
CA ASN A 209 -3.59 11.98 -4.37
C ASN A 209 -4.90 11.55 -3.72
N ARG A 210 -4.87 10.53 -2.83
CA ARG A 210 -6.05 10.06 -2.11
C ARG A 210 -6.55 11.09 -1.10
N GLU A 211 -5.65 11.74 -0.35
CA GLU A 211 -6.01 12.85 0.56
C GLU A 211 -6.67 14.01 -0.20
N ARG A 212 -6.14 14.36 -1.37
CA ARG A 212 -6.74 15.40 -2.22
C ARG A 212 -8.14 15.02 -2.71
N ALA A 213 -8.33 13.76 -3.12
CA ALA A 213 -9.65 13.27 -3.54
C ALA A 213 -10.66 13.29 -2.37
N GLN A 214 -10.22 12.95 -1.17
CA GLN A 214 -11.03 13.00 0.04
C GLN A 214 -11.41 14.44 0.39
N ASN A 215 -10.46 15.40 0.42
CA ASN A 215 -10.72 16.81 0.69
C ASN A 215 -11.75 17.41 -0.28
N TRP A 216 -11.72 17.00 -1.55
CA TRP A 216 -12.72 17.40 -2.53
C TRP A 216 -14.12 16.88 -2.16
N SER A 217 -14.24 15.61 -1.79
CA SER A 217 -15.53 14.98 -1.41
C SER A 217 -16.11 15.55 -0.11
N GLU A 218 -15.25 16.00 0.81
CA GLU A 218 -15.65 16.62 2.09
C GLU A 218 -15.91 18.13 1.98
N GLY A 219 -15.75 18.74 0.80
CA GLY A 219 -15.99 20.15 0.56
C GLY A 219 -14.90 21.10 1.07
N SER A 220 -13.72 20.58 1.43
CA SER A 220 -12.56 21.35 1.87
C SER A 220 -11.79 21.96 0.69
N TYR A 221 -12.46 22.80 -0.09
CA TYR A 221 -11.95 23.32 -1.35
C TYR A 221 -10.63 24.14 -1.21
N GLY A 222 -10.45 24.82 -0.09
CA GLY A 222 -9.20 25.59 0.17
C GLY A 222 -7.99 24.67 0.26
N GLU A 223 -8.09 23.60 1.03
CA GLU A 223 -7.03 22.60 1.16
C GLU A 223 -6.82 21.85 -0.14
N TRP A 224 -7.90 21.53 -0.85
CA TRP A 224 -7.82 20.91 -2.17
C TRP A 224 -7.06 21.79 -3.17
N CYS A 225 -7.38 23.09 -3.27
CA CYS A 225 -6.72 24.04 -4.15
C CYS A 225 -5.22 24.15 -3.83
N PHE A 226 -4.87 24.26 -2.54
CA PHE A 226 -3.48 24.32 -2.10
C PHE A 226 -2.71 23.03 -2.47
N ASN A 227 -3.29 21.86 -2.17
CA ASN A 227 -2.70 20.57 -2.49
C ASN A 227 -2.61 20.34 -4.01
N ALA A 228 -3.59 20.80 -4.78
CA ALA A 228 -3.56 20.71 -6.24
C ALA A 228 -2.44 21.60 -6.83
N LEU A 229 -2.29 22.81 -6.33
CA LEU A 229 -1.22 23.74 -6.76
C LEU A 229 0.16 23.17 -6.41
N TYR A 230 0.35 22.74 -5.17
CA TYR A 230 1.61 22.18 -4.69
C TYR A 230 1.97 20.86 -5.43
N GLY A 231 0.98 20.03 -5.69
CA GLY A 231 1.15 18.79 -6.46
C GLY A 231 1.52 19.03 -7.93
N THR A 232 0.87 20.01 -8.59
CA THR A 232 1.16 20.32 -10.01
C THR A 232 2.51 21.01 -10.20
N LEU A 233 2.85 21.94 -9.34
CA LEU A 233 4.09 22.72 -9.46
C LEU A 233 5.34 21.94 -9.08
N GLY A 234 5.31 21.21 -7.96
CA GLY A 234 6.49 20.56 -7.39
C GLY A 234 6.41 19.04 -7.30
N ASN A 235 5.30 18.44 -7.71
CA ASN A 235 5.01 17.02 -7.47
C ASN A 235 5.26 16.67 -5.98
N TYR A 236 4.72 17.51 -5.08
CA TYR A 236 4.87 17.42 -3.62
C TYR A 236 6.33 17.40 -3.13
N GLY A 237 7.25 18.02 -3.87
CA GLY A 237 8.67 18.09 -3.53
C GLY A 237 9.52 16.92 -4.01
N VAL A 238 8.90 15.87 -4.56
CA VAL A 238 9.61 14.68 -5.09
C VAL A 238 10.42 15.03 -6.35
N ARG A 239 9.97 16.01 -7.15
CA ARG A 239 10.64 16.44 -8.39
C ARG A 239 10.82 17.95 -8.43
N PRO A 240 11.75 18.53 -7.63
CA PRO A 240 11.90 19.97 -7.47
C PRO A 240 12.30 20.69 -8.76
N TYR A 241 12.90 20.03 -9.74
CA TYR A 241 13.26 20.60 -11.03
C TYR A 241 12.05 21.18 -11.80
N ARG A 242 10.83 20.68 -11.56
CA ARG A 242 9.61 21.23 -12.17
C ARG A 242 9.35 22.66 -11.73
N LEU A 243 9.62 23.01 -10.48
CA LEU A 243 9.53 24.37 -9.97
C LEU A 243 10.51 25.30 -10.70
N LEU A 244 11.74 24.83 -10.95
CA LEU A 244 12.74 25.60 -11.69
C LEU A 244 12.29 25.85 -13.13
N VAL A 245 11.75 24.83 -13.81
CA VAL A 245 11.21 24.99 -15.16
C VAL A 245 10.04 25.96 -15.18
N PHE A 246 9.11 25.83 -14.23
CA PHE A 246 7.95 26.74 -14.11
C PHE A 246 8.37 28.17 -13.84
N SER A 247 9.31 28.39 -12.91
CA SER A 247 9.89 29.70 -12.63
C SER A 247 10.56 30.31 -13.85
N ALA A 248 11.34 29.53 -14.60
CA ALA A 248 11.95 29.97 -15.84
C ALA A 248 10.92 30.40 -16.91
N VAL A 249 9.82 29.63 -17.03
CA VAL A 249 8.71 30.00 -17.94
C VAL A 249 8.04 31.29 -17.49
N LEU A 250 7.79 31.49 -16.19
CA LEU A 250 7.19 32.74 -15.68
C LEU A 250 8.11 33.95 -15.91
N ILE A 251 9.42 33.80 -15.66
CA ILE A 251 10.41 34.85 -15.94
C ILE A 251 10.40 35.20 -17.43
N TRP A 252 10.36 34.18 -18.29
CA TRP A 252 10.33 34.37 -19.74
C TRP A 252 9.05 35.08 -20.21
N LEU A 253 7.87 34.68 -19.70
CA LEU A 253 6.60 35.34 -19.96
C LEU A 253 6.60 36.79 -19.47
N GLY A 254 7.12 37.03 -18.24
CA GLY A 254 7.30 38.38 -17.72
C GLY A 254 8.18 39.22 -18.63
N ALA A 255 9.30 38.68 -19.10
CA ALA A 255 10.18 39.39 -20.03
C ALA A 255 9.48 39.73 -21.36
N LEU A 256 8.60 38.85 -21.87
CA LEU A 256 7.79 39.14 -23.07
C LEU A 256 6.81 40.31 -22.84
N VAL A 257 6.12 40.31 -21.69
CA VAL A 257 5.22 41.42 -21.33
C VAL A 257 5.95 42.72 -21.24
N PHE A 258 7.13 42.74 -20.60
CA PHE A 258 7.94 43.96 -20.47
C PHE A 258 8.55 44.48 -21.79
N GLN A 259 8.61 43.61 -22.82
CA GLN A 259 9.01 44.01 -24.16
C GLN A 259 7.89 44.71 -24.98
N MET A 260 6.63 44.61 -24.52
CA MET A 260 5.51 45.25 -25.19
C MET A 260 5.61 46.78 -25.07
N PRO A 261 5.40 47.54 -26.18
CA PRO A 261 5.40 48.99 -26.14
C PRO A 261 4.34 49.50 -25.14
N GLY A 262 4.76 50.30 -24.17
CA GLY A 262 3.85 50.85 -23.15
C GLY A 262 3.64 50.01 -21.91
N ALA A 263 4.18 48.79 -21.84
CA ALA A 263 4.05 47.91 -20.66
C ALA A 263 4.74 48.48 -19.40
N VAL A 264 5.80 49.26 -19.59
CA VAL A 264 6.52 49.93 -18.49
C VAL A 264 6.69 51.39 -18.84
N VAL A 265 6.16 52.27 -18.01
CA VAL A 265 6.38 53.74 -18.08
C VAL A 265 7.41 54.09 -17.02
N ARG A 266 8.56 54.64 -17.44
CA ARG A 266 9.60 55.11 -16.52
C ARG A 266 9.05 56.30 -15.74
N LYS A 267 8.83 56.14 -14.44
CA LYS A 267 8.45 57.22 -13.55
C LYS A 267 9.73 57.97 -13.13
N ASP A 268 10.05 59.09 -13.82
CA ASP A 268 11.15 59.93 -13.42
C ASP A 268 10.81 60.64 -12.11
N TRP A 269 11.41 60.19 -11.03
CA TRP A 269 11.26 60.78 -9.69
C TRP A 269 11.86 62.20 -9.57
N ARG A 270 12.64 62.66 -10.58
CA ARG A 270 13.27 63.99 -10.60
C ARG A 270 12.36 65.08 -11.14
N GLY A 271 11.17 64.78 -11.63
CA GLY A 271 10.27 65.69 -12.36
C GLY A 271 9.13 66.28 -11.58
N MET A 272 9.11 66.23 -10.24
CA MET A 272 7.96 66.74 -9.49
C MET A 272 7.86 68.31 -9.47
N ASN A 273 8.84 69.02 -10.03
CA ASN A 273 8.87 70.48 -10.10
C ASN A 273 9.20 71.09 -11.49
N ALA A 274 9.07 70.30 -12.57
CA ALA A 274 9.23 70.81 -13.93
C ALA A 274 7.86 71.17 -14.53
N PRO A 275 7.68 72.31 -15.17
CA PRO A 275 6.44 72.63 -15.84
C PRO A 275 6.21 71.64 -16.99
N PHE A 276 4.97 71.29 -17.20
CA PHE A 276 4.48 70.30 -18.16
C PHE A 276 4.73 70.79 -19.58
N ASP A 277 5.89 70.44 -20.15
CA ASP A 277 6.13 70.64 -21.58
C ASP A 277 5.61 69.46 -22.36
N ALA A 278 4.54 69.69 -23.10
CA ALA A 278 3.80 68.70 -23.87
C ALA A 278 4.59 68.15 -25.11
N GLU A 279 5.80 68.63 -25.33
CA GLU A 279 6.57 68.30 -26.55
C GLU A 279 7.57 67.13 -26.39
N ASN A 280 7.71 66.55 -25.21
CA ASN A 280 8.68 65.49 -24.93
C ASN A 280 8.08 64.09 -24.68
N THR A 281 6.90 63.82 -25.22
CA THR A 281 6.14 62.57 -24.89
C THR A 281 6.48 61.42 -25.84
N THR A 282 7.53 61.45 -26.65
CA THR A 282 7.76 60.43 -27.69
C THR A 282 9.12 59.73 -27.67
N GLN A 283 9.67 59.46 -26.51
CA GLN A 283 10.69 58.40 -26.42
C GLN A 283 10.24 57.28 -25.52
N ILE A 284 9.32 56.45 -25.99
CA ILE A 284 9.13 55.11 -25.49
C ILE A 284 10.39 54.33 -25.84
N THR A 285 11.41 54.39 -25.00
CA THR A 285 12.61 53.55 -25.18
C THR A 285 12.20 52.11 -24.99
N ARG A 286 12.24 51.33 -26.09
CA ARG A 286 12.08 49.87 -25.99
C ARG A 286 13.18 49.40 -25.03
N LEU A 287 12.78 48.75 -23.94
CA LEU A 287 13.71 48.05 -23.06
C LEU A 287 14.48 47.02 -23.87
N SER A 288 15.78 46.96 -23.66
CA SER A 288 16.58 45.89 -24.24
C SER A 288 16.09 44.53 -23.70
N ARG A 289 16.35 43.46 -24.44
CA ARG A 289 15.97 42.10 -23.97
C ARG A 289 16.57 41.77 -22.59
N PHE A 290 17.77 42.33 -22.29
CA PHE A 290 18.44 42.15 -21.00
C PHE A 290 17.78 42.96 -19.89
N ASP A 291 17.32 44.15 -20.15
CA ASP A 291 16.63 45.01 -19.17
C ASP A 291 15.25 44.42 -18.81
N ALA A 292 14.53 43.88 -19.82
CA ALA A 292 13.25 43.22 -19.59
C ALA A 292 13.39 41.95 -18.74
N LEU A 293 14.45 41.19 -18.97
CA LEU A 293 14.76 40.00 -18.19
C LEU A 293 15.17 40.34 -16.76
N ALA A 294 15.97 41.37 -16.58
CA ALA A 294 16.37 41.87 -15.24
C ALA A 294 15.18 42.37 -14.42
N LEU A 295 14.24 43.10 -15.05
CA LEU A 295 12.99 43.52 -14.40
C LEU A 295 12.10 42.35 -14.01
N SER A 296 12.04 41.30 -14.82
CA SER A 296 11.27 40.11 -14.54
C SER A 296 11.82 39.27 -13.36
N ILE A 297 13.10 39.47 -13.01
CA ILE A 297 13.74 38.78 -11.88
C ILE A 297 13.62 39.61 -10.57
N CYS A 298 13.48 40.93 -10.67
CA CYS A 298 13.43 41.83 -9.52
C CYS A 298 12.00 42.11 -9.00
N TYR A 299 10.96 41.68 -9.68
CA TYR A 299 9.56 41.75 -9.32
C TYR A 299 8.95 40.36 -9.18
#